data_5ea1f6ac3cb870bb808659ae6b2d91c2
#
_entry.id   5ea1f6ac3cb870bb808659ae6b2d91c2
#
_cell.length_a   1.000
_cell.length_b   1.000
_cell.length_c   1.000
_cell.angle_alpha   90.00
_cell.angle_beta   90.00
_cell.angle_gamma   90.00
#
_symmetry.space_group_name_H-M   'P 1'
#
loop_
_entity.id
_entity.type
_entity.pdbx_description
1 polymer ?
#
loop_
_entity_poly.entity_id
_entity_poly.type
_entity_poly.pdbx_seq_one_letter_code
_entity_poly.pdbx_strand_id
1 'polypeptide(L)'
;MLSKFFIERPIFAGVLAIIVMAFGLFAVFSLPVERYPDIAPPRITVSSTYTGASAETVEESVTQVLEQQIKGIDHLLYFSSSSDSNGRSRISISFENGTDPDTAQVQVQNAINGVINRLPEDVQRQGVNVYKSLGDTHMVIGLYDQTGKSSNIALSDYMMTHLEQDLARIDG
;
A
#
# COMPACT_ATOMS: atom_id res chain seq x y z
N MET A 1 -32.92 18.28 40.38
CA MET A 1 -33.39 17.09 41.17
C MET A 1 -32.33 15.95 41.21
N LEU A 2 -31.46 15.81 40.26
CA LEU A 2 -30.38 14.80 40.28
C LEU A 2 -29.36 15.01 41.42
N SER A 3 -28.97 16.22 41.72
CA SER A 3 -27.99 16.55 42.77
C SER A 3 -28.41 16.05 44.16
N LYS A 4 -29.72 16.17 44.48
CA LYS A 4 -30.25 15.73 45.77
C LYS A 4 -30.14 14.21 45.96
N PHE A 5 -30.36 13.44 44.85
CA PHE A 5 -30.22 11.98 44.86
C PHE A 5 -28.79 11.52 45.21
N PHE A 6 -27.78 12.20 44.67
CA PHE A 6 -26.35 11.84 44.94
C PHE A 6 -25.90 12.29 46.34
N ILE A 7 -26.48 13.40 46.89
CA ILE A 7 -26.19 13.86 48.23
C ILE A 7 -26.75 12.89 49.28
N GLU A 8 -27.93 12.35 49.04
CA GLU A 8 -28.60 11.38 49.93
C GLU A 8 -27.99 9.96 49.86
N ARG A 9 -27.20 9.66 48.80
CA ARG A 9 -26.59 8.34 48.60
C ARG A 9 -25.11 8.43 48.24
N PRO A 10 -24.23 8.81 49.19
CA PRO A 10 -22.83 9.09 48.92
C PRO A 10 -22.04 7.83 48.44
N ILE A 11 -22.41 6.65 48.94
CA ILE A 11 -21.77 5.36 48.51
C ILE A 11 -22.07 5.10 47.06
N PHE A 12 -23.29 5.30 46.61
CA PHE A 12 -23.68 5.13 45.20
C PHE A 12 -22.94 6.08 44.28
N ALA A 13 -22.80 7.35 44.69
CA ALA A 13 -22.04 8.35 43.97
C ALA A 13 -20.56 7.96 43.85
N GLY A 14 -19.96 7.45 44.94
CA GLY A 14 -18.57 6.96 44.93
C GLY A 14 -18.33 5.76 43.99
N VAL A 15 -19.24 4.79 44.02
CA VAL A 15 -19.14 3.61 43.10
C VAL A 15 -19.28 4.05 41.66
N LEU A 16 -20.23 4.94 41.35
CA LEU A 16 -20.39 5.44 39.99
C LEU A 16 -19.16 6.19 39.49
N ALA A 17 -18.56 7.03 40.37
CA ALA A 17 -17.32 7.76 40.04
C ALA A 17 -16.15 6.80 39.74
N ILE A 18 -16.00 5.73 40.54
CA ILE A 18 -14.96 4.70 40.30
C ILE A 18 -15.18 3.97 38.97
N ILE A 19 -16.43 3.62 38.64
CA ILE A 19 -16.78 2.98 37.38
C ILE A 19 -16.43 3.88 36.21
N VAL A 20 -16.83 5.15 36.25
CA VAL A 20 -16.54 6.12 35.18
C VAL A 20 -15.03 6.30 35.02
N MET A 21 -14.29 6.36 36.13
CA MET A 21 -12.83 6.48 36.11
C MET A 21 -12.16 5.24 35.50
N ALA A 22 -12.65 4.03 35.84
CA ALA A 22 -12.15 2.78 35.28
C ALA A 22 -12.42 2.68 33.76
N PHE A 23 -13.63 3.05 33.31
CA PHE A 23 -13.95 3.12 31.88
C PHE A 23 -13.12 4.17 31.16
N GLY A 24 -12.89 5.34 31.75
CA GLY A 24 -12.04 6.37 31.18
C GLY A 24 -10.58 5.89 31.00
N LEU A 25 -10.05 5.22 32.01
CA LEU A 25 -8.71 4.65 31.96
C LEU A 25 -8.60 3.54 30.89
N PHE A 26 -9.58 2.67 30.82
CA PHE A 26 -9.64 1.63 29.79
C PHE A 26 -9.73 2.23 28.39
N ALA A 27 -10.55 3.28 28.20
CA ALA A 27 -10.68 3.95 26.92
C ALA A 27 -9.34 4.56 26.43
N VAL A 28 -8.56 5.14 27.34
CA VAL A 28 -7.24 5.72 26.98
C VAL A 28 -6.30 4.64 26.41
N PHE A 29 -6.30 3.43 26.97
CA PHE A 29 -5.46 2.33 26.48
C PHE A 29 -6.00 1.66 25.21
N SER A 30 -7.29 1.79 24.93
CA SER A 30 -7.91 1.16 23.77
C SER A 30 -8.05 2.10 22.56
N LEU A 31 -7.83 3.40 22.72
CA LEU A 31 -7.81 4.32 21.58
C LEU A 31 -6.52 4.14 20.77
N PRO A 32 -6.62 3.83 19.47
CA PRO A 32 -5.45 3.83 18.59
C PRO A 32 -4.90 5.27 18.53
N VAL A 33 -3.65 5.45 18.95
CA VAL A 33 -2.94 6.74 18.86
C VAL A 33 -2.12 6.72 17.58
N GLU A 34 -2.70 7.19 16.49
CA GLU A 34 -1.94 7.47 15.27
C GLU A 34 -1.26 8.84 15.40
N ARG A 35 0.04 8.87 15.17
CA ARG A 35 0.82 10.13 15.23
C ARG A 35 0.49 11.08 14.10
N TYR A 36 0.05 10.56 12.97
CA TYR A 36 -0.38 11.33 11.79
C TYR A 36 -1.62 10.66 11.21
N PRO A 37 -2.69 11.42 10.89
CA PRO A 37 -3.77 10.88 10.10
C PRO A 37 -3.23 10.45 8.74
N ASP A 38 -3.69 9.31 8.22
CA ASP A 38 -3.42 8.87 6.85
C ASP A 38 -4.03 9.86 5.86
N ILE A 39 -3.29 10.93 5.57
CA ILE A 39 -3.69 11.99 4.63
C ILE A 39 -3.30 11.61 3.18
N ALA A 40 -2.43 10.63 3.02
CA ALA A 40 -1.99 10.20 1.70
C ALA A 40 -3.06 9.30 1.05
N PRO A 41 -3.58 9.68 -0.12
CA PRO A 41 -4.51 8.84 -0.85
C PRO A 41 -3.87 7.49 -1.20
N PRO A 42 -4.61 6.37 -1.09
CA PRO A 42 -4.09 5.06 -1.47
C PRO A 42 -3.64 5.07 -2.92
N ARG A 43 -2.49 4.48 -3.19
CA ARG A 43 -1.91 4.45 -4.52
C ARG A 43 -1.62 3.01 -4.96
N ILE A 44 -2.13 2.65 -6.13
CA ILE A 44 -1.88 1.37 -6.78
C ILE A 44 -1.01 1.61 -8.02
N THR A 45 0.00 0.79 -8.21
CA THR A 45 0.87 0.84 -9.38
C THR A 45 0.65 -0.40 -10.25
N VAL A 46 0.41 -0.15 -11.53
CA VAL A 46 0.37 -1.19 -12.57
C VAL A 46 1.65 -1.08 -13.38
N SER A 47 2.35 -2.19 -13.57
CA SER A 47 3.56 -2.24 -14.39
C SER A 47 3.53 -3.42 -15.35
N SER A 48 3.96 -3.20 -16.58
CA SER A 48 4.12 -4.22 -17.61
C SER A 48 5.38 -3.95 -18.43
N THR A 49 5.86 -4.97 -19.12
CA THR A 49 7.05 -4.85 -19.98
C THR A 49 6.75 -5.44 -21.35
N TYR A 50 7.06 -4.69 -22.38
CA TYR A 50 7.01 -5.12 -23.77
C TYR A 50 8.44 -5.08 -24.33
N THR A 51 9.16 -6.16 -24.20
CA THR A 51 10.59 -6.24 -24.53
C THR A 51 10.83 -5.92 -26.00
N GLY A 52 11.74 -4.98 -26.26
CA GLY A 52 12.14 -4.60 -27.61
C GLY A 52 11.21 -3.58 -28.31
N ALA A 53 10.11 -3.19 -27.67
CA ALA A 53 9.23 -2.17 -28.22
C ALA A 53 9.75 -0.75 -27.91
N SER A 54 9.46 0.19 -28.82
CA SER A 54 9.72 1.61 -28.59
C SER A 54 8.72 2.19 -27.57
N ALA A 55 9.03 3.32 -26.95
CA ALA A 55 8.13 4.00 -26.01
C ALA A 55 6.75 4.30 -26.63
N GLU A 56 6.73 4.73 -27.90
CA GLU A 56 5.50 5.01 -28.67
C GLU A 56 4.67 3.74 -28.86
N THR A 57 5.31 2.62 -29.25
CA THR A 57 4.62 1.32 -29.41
C THR A 57 4.06 0.83 -28.06
N VAL A 58 4.79 0.99 -26.97
CA VAL A 58 4.31 0.63 -25.62
C VAL A 58 3.11 1.50 -25.24
N GLU A 59 3.18 2.79 -25.52
CA GLU A 59 2.10 3.75 -25.26
C GLU A 59 0.82 3.32 -25.97
N GLU A 60 0.87 3.11 -27.27
CA GLU A 60 -0.31 2.83 -28.09
C GLU A 60 -0.90 1.43 -27.85
N SER A 61 -0.04 0.41 -27.71
CA SER A 61 -0.49 -0.98 -27.69
C SER A 61 -0.70 -1.54 -26.27
N VAL A 62 -0.13 -0.91 -25.25
CA VAL A 62 -0.21 -1.39 -23.87
C VAL A 62 -0.82 -0.32 -22.96
N THR A 63 -0.17 0.84 -22.86
CA THR A 63 -0.54 1.86 -21.87
C THR A 63 -1.95 2.38 -22.09
N GLN A 64 -2.32 2.79 -23.30
CA GLN A 64 -3.64 3.30 -23.61
C GLN A 64 -4.75 2.24 -23.42
N VAL A 65 -4.47 0.97 -23.72
CA VAL A 65 -5.43 -0.14 -23.51
C VAL A 65 -5.74 -0.31 -22.04
N LEU A 66 -4.70 -0.27 -21.20
CA LEU A 66 -4.84 -0.36 -19.74
C LEU A 66 -5.54 0.87 -19.16
N GLU A 67 -5.18 2.08 -19.60
CA GLU A 67 -5.79 3.34 -19.17
C GLU A 67 -7.29 3.38 -19.41
N GLN A 68 -7.73 2.93 -20.60
CA GLN A 68 -9.16 2.89 -20.92
C GLN A 68 -9.97 2.07 -19.93
N GLN A 69 -9.40 0.99 -19.43
CA GLN A 69 -10.04 0.13 -18.46
C GLN A 69 -9.99 0.72 -17.04
N ILE A 70 -8.89 1.36 -16.70
CA ILE A 70 -8.69 2.01 -15.39
C ILE A 70 -9.65 3.18 -15.18
N LYS A 71 -10.00 3.92 -16.22
CA LYS A 71 -10.95 5.05 -16.15
C LYS A 71 -12.34 4.68 -15.62
N GLY A 72 -12.72 3.41 -15.67
CA GLY A 72 -14.01 2.91 -15.18
C GLY A 72 -14.00 2.41 -13.74
N ILE A 73 -12.90 2.58 -12.98
CA ILE A 73 -12.79 2.09 -11.61
C ILE A 73 -13.41 3.08 -10.63
N ASP A 74 -14.16 2.57 -9.65
CA ASP A 74 -14.80 3.38 -8.62
C ASP A 74 -13.77 4.03 -7.69
N HIS A 75 -14.10 5.22 -7.18
CA HIS A 75 -13.24 6.02 -6.29
C HIS A 75 -11.89 6.42 -6.87
N LEU A 76 -11.74 6.37 -8.19
CA LEU A 76 -10.56 6.87 -8.89
C LEU A 76 -10.47 8.40 -8.76
N LEU A 77 -9.38 8.90 -8.18
CA LEU A 77 -9.13 10.34 -8.09
C LEU A 77 -8.39 10.85 -9.34
N TYR A 78 -7.25 10.26 -9.64
CA TYR A 78 -6.47 10.51 -10.86
C TYR A 78 -5.49 9.36 -11.10
N PHE A 79 -4.98 9.27 -12.32
CA PHE A 79 -3.85 8.40 -12.63
C PHE A 79 -2.83 9.14 -13.50
N SER A 80 -1.61 8.64 -13.48
CA SER A 80 -0.53 9.08 -14.36
C SER A 80 0.17 7.86 -14.94
N SER A 81 0.55 7.93 -16.20
CA SER A 81 1.23 6.86 -16.92
C SER A 81 2.56 7.32 -17.47
N SER A 82 3.46 6.38 -17.67
CA SER A 82 4.73 6.59 -18.35
C SER A 82 5.12 5.34 -19.13
N SER A 83 5.61 5.57 -20.35
CA SER A 83 6.14 4.53 -21.24
C SER A 83 7.58 4.87 -21.57
N ASP A 84 8.51 3.91 -21.40
CA ASP A 84 9.92 4.14 -21.65
C ASP A 84 10.46 3.34 -22.85
N SER A 85 11.64 3.73 -23.34
CA SER A 85 12.32 3.08 -24.46
C SER A 85 12.87 1.68 -24.15
N ASN A 86 12.81 1.24 -22.89
CA ASN A 86 13.15 -0.12 -22.48
C ASN A 86 11.94 -1.06 -22.58
N GLY A 87 10.84 -0.57 -23.16
CA GLY A 87 9.61 -1.33 -23.30
C GLY A 87 8.75 -1.40 -22.03
N ARG A 88 9.00 -0.56 -21.03
CA ARG A 88 8.26 -0.59 -19.76
C ARG A 88 7.11 0.42 -19.79
N SER A 89 5.93 -0.06 -19.40
CA SER A 89 4.78 0.77 -19.05
C SER A 89 4.58 0.77 -17.54
N ARG A 90 4.33 1.94 -16.96
CA ARG A 90 3.97 2.12 -15.55
C ARG A 90 2.80 3.08 -15.45
N ILE A 91 1.77 2.67 -14.73
CA ILE A 91 0.59 3.49 -14.44
C ILE A 91 0.46 3.59 -12.92
N SER A 92 0.48 4.81 -12.40
CA SER A 92 0.24 5.10 -10.98
C SER A 92 -1.17 5.62 -10.81
N ILE A 93 -1.99 4.92 -10.03
CA ILE A 93 -3.41 5.19 -9.82
C ILE A 93 -3.57 5.66 -8.38
N SER A 94 -4.16 6.85 -8.18
CA SER A 94 -4.48 7.41 -6.87
C SER A 94 -5.98 7.35 -6.65
N PHE A 95 -6.39 6.88 -5.49
CA PHE A 95 -7.78 6.75 -5.08
C PHE A 95 -8.21 7.86 -4.11
N GLU A 96 -9.49 8.03 -3.91
CA GLU A 96 -10.03 8.94 -2.91
C GLU A 96 -9.60 8.55 -1.50
N ASN A 97 -9.44 9.53 -0.61
CA ASN A 97 -9.10 9.30 0.79
C ASN A 97 -10.18 8.44 1.47
N GLY A 98 -9.74 7.46 2.25
CA GLY A 98 -10.64 6.52 2.93
C GLY A 98 -11.01 5.29 2.10
N THR A 99 -10.53 5.18 0.86
CA THR A 99 -10.64 3.94 0.09
C THR A 99 -9.70 2.89 0.68
N ASP A 100 -10.22 1.68 0.91
CA ASP A 100 -9.38 0.56 1.38
C ASP A 100 -8.39 0.13 0.29
N PRO A 101 -7.06 0.16 0.57
CA PRO A 101 -6.04 -0.17 -0.42
C PRO A 101 -6.13 -1.60 -0.98
N ASP A 102 -6.60 -2.55 -0.17
CA ASP A 102 -6.75 -3.94 -0.60
C ASP A 102 -7.92 -4.08 -1.59
N THR A 103 -9.03 -3.45 -1.29
CA THR A 103 -10.18 -3.37 -2.20
C THR A 103 -9.80 -2.68 -3.51
N ALA A 104 -9.09 -1.56 -3.45
CA ALA A 104 -8.61 -0.84 -4.62
C ALA A 104 -7.68 -1.70 -5.49
N GLN A 105 -6.75 -2.45 -4.88
CA GLN A 105 -5.87 -3.36 -5.62
C GLN A 105 -6.67 -4.45 -6.34
N VAL A 106 -7.65 -5.05 -5.67
CA VAL A 106 -8.50 -6.09 -6.27
C VAL A 106 -9.31 -5.54 -7.45
N GLN A 107 -9.87 -4.34 -7.32
CA GLN A 107 -10.60 -3.69 -8.41
C GLN A 107 -9.70 -3.43 -9.62
N VAL A 108 -8.49 -2.89 -9.42
CA VAL A 108 -7.52 -2.69 -10.48
C VAL A 108 -7.12 -4.02 -11.12
N GLN A 109 -6.84 -5.05 -10.33
CA GLN A 109 -6.48 -6.37 -10.84
C GLN A 109 -7.59 -6.98 -11.70
N ASN A 110 -8.85 -6.86 -11.26
CA ASN A 110 -10.00 -7.34 -12.03
C ASN A 110 -10.17 -6.58 -13.34
N ALA A 111 -10.01 -5.26 -13.31
CA ALA A 111 -10.05 -4.41 -14.50
C ALA A 111 -8.98 -4.81 -15.51
N ILE A 112 -7.73 -5.00 -15.07
CA ILE A 112 -6.61 -5.43 -15.92
C ILE A 112 -6.84 -6.84 -16.49
N ASN A 113 -7.32 -7.79 -15.69
CA ASN A 113 -7.61 -9.15 -16.13
C ASN A 113 -8.68 -9.16 -17.26
N GLY A 114 -9.61 -8.23 -17.25
CA GLY A 114 -10.63 -8.09 -18.30
C GLY A 114 -10.08 -7.71 -19.68
N VAL A 115 -8.89 -7.13 -19.74
CA VAL A 115 -8.29 -6.65 -21.01
C VAL A 115 -6.95 -7.30 -21.35
N ILE A 116 -6.46 -8.22 -20.53
CA ILE A 116 -5.14 -8.84 -20.73
C ILE A 116 -5.03 -9.50 -22.14
N ASN A 117 -6.11 -10.09 -22.62
CA ASN A 117 -6.18 -10.74 -23.94
C ASN A 117 -6.10 -9.74 -25.13
N ARG A 118 -6.22 -8.44 -24.87
CA ARG A 118 -6.11 -7.38 -25.89
C ARG A 118 -4.70 -6.83 -26.00
N LEU A 119 -3.82 -7.19 -25.05
CA LEU A 119 -2.42 -6.79 -25.04
C LEU A 119 -1.59 -7.65 -26.01
N PRO A 120 -0.41 -7.20 -26.46
CA PRO A 120 0.53 -8.00 -27.23
C PRO A 120 0.91 -9.30 -26.50
N GLU A 121 1.11 -10.39 -27.23
CA GLU A 121 1.42 -11.71 -26.64
C GLU A 121 2.65 -11.71 -25.72
N ASP A 122 3.66 -10.90 -26.04
CA ASP A 122 4.86 -10.77 -25.20
C ASP A 122 4.54 -10.18 -23.82
N VAL A 123 3.64 -9.19 -23.78
CA VAL A 123 3.16 -8.60 -22.52
C VAL A 123 2.30 -9.58 -21.76
N GLN A 124 1.43 -10.35 -22.46
CA GLN A 124 0.61 -11.39 -21.82
C GLN A 124 1.47 -12.48 -21.18
N ARG A 125 2.56 -12.91 -21.84
CA ARG A 125 3.48 -13.92 -21.33
C ARG A 125 4.30 -13.43 -20.11
N GLN A 126 4.71 -12.18 -20.12
CA GLN A 126 5.44 -11.59 -18.99
C GLN A 126 4.53 -11.24 -17.83
N GLY A 127 3.25 -10.99 -18.12
CA GLY A 127 2.25 -10.59 -17.16
C GLY A 127 2.23 -9.07 -16.87
N VAL A 128 1.13 -8.65 -16.29
CA VAL A 128 0.93 -7.28 -15.77
C VAL A 128 0.90 -7.35 -14.26
N ASN A 129 1.80 -6.64 -13.61
CA ASN A 129 1.92 -6.62 -12.16
C ASN A 129 1.12 -5.46 -11.58
N VAL A 130 0.29 -5.74 -10.58
CA VAL A 130 -0.49 -4.77 -9.84
C VAL A 130 -0.10 -4.84 -8.36
N TYR A 131 0.41 -3.75 -7.81
CA TYR A 131 0.86 -3.71 -6.42
C TYR A 131 0.51 -2.38 -5.75
N LYS A 132 0.32 -2.43 -4.44
CA LYS A 132 0.15 -1.23 -3.63
C LYS A 132 1.47 -0.47 -3.60
N SER A 133 1.42 0.83 -3.91
CA SER A 133 2.55 1.72 -3.67
C SER A 133 2.51 2.10 -2.20
N LEU A 134 3.39 1.49 -1.42
CA LEU A 134 3.62 1.93 -0.04
C LEU A 134 4.20 3.35 -0.12
N GLY A 135 3.46 4.34 0.36
CA GLY A 135 3.80 5.76 0.23
C GLY A 135 5.14 6.14 0.85
N ASP A 136 5.55 5.46 1.91
CA ASP A 136 6.78 5.74 2.64
C ASP A 136 7.67 4.49 2.73
N THR A 137 8.93 4.67 2.35
CA THR A 137 9.97 3.69 2.65
C THR A 137 10.37 3.87 4.11
N HIS A 138 9.97 2.97 4.97
CA HIS A 138 10.24 3.05 6.41
C HIS A 138 11.73 2.92 6.72
N MET A 139 12.45 2.09 5.97
CA MET A 139 13.87 1.86 6.18
C MET A 139 14.55 1.37 4.91
N VAL A 140 15.77 1.83 4.67
CA VAL A 140 16.66 1.30 3.62
C VAL A 140 17.92 0.78 4.30
N ILE A 141 18.22 -0.50 4.08
CA ILE A 141 19.42 -1.14 4.62
C ILE A 141 20.40 -1.40 3.49
N GLY A 142 21.60 -0.88 3.62
CA GLY A 142 22.70 -1.13 2.71
C GLY A 142 23.76 -2.04 3.36
N LEU A 143 24.10 -3.16 2.70
CA LEU A 143 25.18 -4.05 3.10
C LEU A 143 26.41 -3.77 2.23
N TYR A 144 27.56 -3.55 2.88
CA TYR A 144 28.82 -3.35 2.16
C TYR A 144 29.98 -4.09 2.84
N ASP A 145 30.93 -4.56 2.05
CA ASP A 145 32.15 -5.20 2.54
C ASP A 145 33.29 -4.19 2.60
N GLN A 146 33.81 -3.90 3.81
CA GLN A 146 34.93 -3.00 4.03
C GLN A 146 36.24 -3.55 3.46
N THR A 147 36.36 -4.88 3.29
CA THR A 147 37.59 -5.52 2.80
C THR A 147 37.63 -5.58 1.27
N GLY A 148 36.52 -5.34 0.58
CA GLY A 148 36.40 -5.39 -0.87
C GLY A 148 36.65 -6.77 -1.48
N LYS A 149 36.59 -7.85 -0.67
CA LYS A 149 36.83 -9.23 -1.11
C LYS A 149 35.57 -9.96 -1.53
N SER A 150 34.42 -9.52 -1.06
CA SER A 150 33.15 -10.13 -1.36
C SER A 150 32.56 -9.59 -2.66
N SER A 151 32.06 -10.47 -3.52
CA SER A 151 31.34 -10.05 -4.72
C SER A 151 29.94 -9.53 -4.37
N ASN A 152 29.36 -8.68 -5.23
CA ASN A 152 27.98 -8.21 -5.07
C ASN A 152 26.98 -9.35 -4.98
N ILE A 153 27.24 -10.47 -5.69
CA ILE A 153 26.40 -11.67 -5.67
C ILE A 153 26.44 -12.32 -4.27
N ALA A 154 27.63 -12.46 -3.68
CA ALA A 154 27.78 -13.04 -2.34
C ALA A 154 27.11 -12.17 -1.26
N LEU A 155 27.20 -10.83 -1.39
CA LEU A 155 26.53 -9.90 -0.48
C LEU A 155 25.01 -9.95 -0.62
N SER A 156 24.49 -10.07 -1.83
CA SER A 156 23.05 -10.23 -2.10
C SER A 156 22.53 -11.55 -1.54
N ASP A 157 23.25 -12.65 -1.74
CA ASP A 157 22.88 -13.97 -1.22
C ASP A 157 22.87 -13.97 0.32
N TYR A 158 23.87 -13.36 0.95
CA TYR A 158 23.91 -13.20 2.41
C TYR A 158 22.72 -12.38 2.93
N MET A 159 22.39 -11.27 2.24
CA MET A 159 21.24 -10.42 2.62
C MET A 159 19.93 -11.19 2.55
N MET A 160 19.67 -11.90 1.45
CA MET A 160 18.45 -12.68 1.26
C MET A 160 18.33 -13.84 2.26
N THR A 161 19.46 -14.49 2.57
CA THR A 161 19.43 -15.72 3.39
C THR A 161 19.34 -15.42 4.89
N HIS A 162 19.98 -14.33 5.36
CA HIS A 162 20.13 -14.06 6.79
C HIS A 162 19.35 -12.83 7.25
N LEU A 163 19.37 -11.74 6.48
CA LEU A 163 18.77 -10.47 6.92
C LEU A 163 17.29 -10.36 6.57
N GLU A 164 16.89 -10.74 5.37
CA GLU A 164 15.50 -10.62 4.93
C GLU A 164 14.55 -11.46 5.78
N GLN A 165 14.93 -12.71 6.07
CA GLN A 165 14.12 -13.61 6.87
C GLN A 165 13.99 -13.17 8.33
N ASP A 166 15.05 -12.63 8.92
CA ASP A 166 15.03 -12.16 10.31
C ASP A 166 14.24 -10.86 10.44
N LEU A 167 14.38 -9.94 9.47
CA LEU A 167 13.63 -8.69 9.43
C LEU A 167 12.13 -8.90 9.17
N ALA A 168 11.78 -9.86 8.31
CA ALA A 168 10.39 -10.20 8.02
C ALA A 168 9.62 -10.80 9.21
N ARG A 169 10.32 -11.22 10.28
CA ARG A 169 9.73 -11.77 11.51
C ARG A 169 9.51 -10.72 12.60
N ILE A 170 9.96 -9.51 12.39
CA ILE A 170 9.78 -8.42 13.36
C ILE A 170 8.39 -7.86 13.16
N ASP A 171 7.52 -7.99 14.18
CA ASP A 171 6.20 -7.38 14.20
C ASP A 171 6.33 -5.85 14.36
N GLY A 172 5.78 -5.06 13.41
CA GLY A 172 5.77 -3.60 13.48
C GLY A 172 5.49 -2.95 12.15
#